data_9724d16b2cd0447d8350152abceb261a
#
_entry.id   9724d16b2cd0447d8350152abceb261a
#
_cell.length_a   1.000
_cell.length_b   1.000
_cell.length_c   1.000
_cell.angle_alpha   90.00
_cell.angle_beta   90.00
_cell.angle_gamma   90.00
#
_symmetry.space_group_name_H-M   'P 1'
#
loop_
_entity.id
_entity.type
_entity.pdbx_description
1 polymer ?
#
loop_
_entity_poly.entity_id
_entity_poly.type
_entity_poly.pdbx_seq_one_letter_code
_entity_poly.pdbx_strand_id
1 'polypeptide(L)'
;PETARLPGRPTRADHDRAHGDHDRNTAWGRGFGMVWGTPHFHAQPAVINGFSDLVLDVFGADVGAHARSAVGMASLPFRIPVEIECEVVIRL
;
A
#
# COMPACT_ATOMS: atom_id res chain seq x y z
N PRO A 1 1.48 -6.32 -10.30
CA PRO A 1 1.51 -4.87 -10.04
C PRO A 1 0.15 -4.19 -10.20
N GLU A 2 -0.60 -4.51 -11.23
CA GLU A 2 -1.92 -3.89 -11.43
C GLU A 2 -2.89 -4.22 -10.29
N THR A 3 -2.84 -5.44 -9.75
CA THR A 3 -3.70 -5.86 -8.65
C THR A 3 -3.50 -4.98 -7.42
N ALA A 4 -2.27 -4.57 -7.13
CA ALA A 4 -1.96 -3.72 -5.98
C ALA A 4 -2.09 -2.22 -6.29
N ARG A 5 -1.89 -1.80 -7.55
CA ARG A 5 -2.06 -0.39 -7.93
C ARG A 5 -3.51 0.08 -7.80
N LEU A 6 -4.47 -0.77 -8.14
CA LEU A 6 -5.88 -0.40 -8.01
C LEU A 6 -6.29 -0.09 -6.57
N PRO A 7 -5.92 -0.92 -5.56
CA PRO A 7 -6.19 -0.56 -4.16
C PRO A 7 -5.46 0.71 -3.71
N GLY A 8 -4.25 1.00 -4.23
CA GLY A 8 -3.49 2.18 -3.84
C GLY A 8 -4.17 3.49 -4.19
N ARG A 9 -4.92 3.55 -5.30
CA ARG A 9 -5.62 4.76 -5.73
C ARG A 9 -6.72 5.19 -4.75
N PRO A 10 -7.63 4.28 -4.31
CA PRO A 10 -8.60 4.65 -3.28
C PRO A 10 -7.95 5.11 -1.98
N THR A 11 -6.85 4.49 -1.57
CA THR A 11 -6.12 4.88 -0.36
C THR A 11 -5.65 6.33 -0.43
N ARG A 12 -5.10 6.76 -1.57
CA ARG A 12 -4.68 8.16 -1.77
C ARG A 12 -5.87 9.10 -1.71
N ALA A 13 -6.97 8.77 -2.39
CA ALA A 13 -8.17 9.59 -2.40
C ALA A 13 -8.76 9.74 -1.00
N ASP A 14 -8.77 8.66 -0.22
CA ASP A 14 -9.26 8.68 1.16
C ASP A 14 -8.35 9.53 2.05
N HIS A 15 -7.04 9.44 1.87
CA HIS A 15 -6.07 10.26 2.60
C HIS A 15 -6.29 11.75 2.31
N ASP A 16 -6.44 12.13 1.05
CA ASP A 16 -6.67 13.51 0.64
C ASP A 16 -7.96 14.06 1.23
N ARG A 17 -9.04 13.26 1.23
CA ARG A 17 -10.31 13.66 1.85
C ARG A 17 -10.18 13.91 3.35
N ALA A 18 -9.47 13.01 4.04
CA ALA A 18 -9.34 13.10 5.49
C ALA A 18 -8.47 14.28 5.94
N HIS A 19 -7.46 14.63 5.15
CA HIS A 19 -6.44 15.63 5.53
C HIS A 19 -6.40 16.85 4.63
N GLY A 20 -7.27 16.91 3.63
CA GLY A 20 -7.42 18.05 2.73
C GLY A 20 -6.44 18.09 1.57
N ASP A 21 -5.22 17.56 1.72
CA ASP A 21 -4.18 17.60 0.70
C ASP A 21 -3.15 16.51 0.96
N HIS A 22 -2.75 15.78 -0.09
CA HIS A 22 -1.69 14.78 0.04
C HIS A 22 -0.32 15.39 0.38
N ASP A 23 -0.12 16.70 0.15
CA ASP A 23 1.10 17.42 0.52
C ASP A 23 1.31 17.50 2.03
N ARG A 24 0.29 17.26 2.84
CA ARG A 24 0.44 17.11 4.29
C ARG A 24 1.15 15.84 4.69
N ASN A 25 1.23 14.87 3.80
CA ASN A 25 1.95 13.63 4.04
C ASN A 25 3.44 13.89 3.91
N THR A 26 4.18 13.89 5.02
CA THR A 26 5.60 14.22 5.05
C THR A 26 6.50 13.00 4.97
N ALA A 27 5.98 11.83 5.28
CA ALA A 27 6.73 10.58 5.18
C ALA A 27 5.77 9.39 5.21
N TRP A 28 6.18 8.32 4.55
CA TRP A 28 5.57 7.01 4.68
C TRP A 28 6.44 6.17 5.62
N GLY A 29 5.82 5.54 6.59
CA GLY A 29 6.51 4.65 7.52
C GLY A 29 6.53 3.23 7.01
N ARG A 30 6.00 2.29 7.82
CA ARG A 30 5.97 0.88 7.47
C ARG A 30 4.69 0.55 6.72
N GLY A 31 4.82 -0.27 5.66
CA GLY A 31 3.71 -0.89 4.98
C GLY A 31 3.65 -2.39 5.26
N PHE A 32 2.44 -2.95 5.36
CA PHE A 32 2.22 -4.37 5.53
C PHE A 32 1.21 -4.84 4.48
N GLY A 33 1.71 -5.61 3.50
CA GLY A 33 0.91 -6.12 2.40
C GLY A 33 0.55 -7.58 2.61
N MET A 34 -0.72 -7.92 2.44
CA MET A 34 -1.25 -9.27 2.60
C MET A 34 -1.91 -9.69 1.29
N VAL A 35 -1.54 -10.86 0.79
CA VAL A 35 -2.06 -11.42 -0.47
C VAL A 35 -2.73 -12.75 -0.19
N TRP A 36 -3.99 -12.88 -0.59
CA TRP A 36 -4.70 -14.14 -0.49
C TRP A 36 -4.23 -15.05 -1.64
N GLY A 37 -3.60 -16.16 -1.26
CA GLY A 37 -3.07 -17.09 -2.24
C GLY A 37 -3.02 -18.51 -1.70
N THR A 38 -2.66 -19.43 -2.59
CA THR A 38 -2.43 -20.83 -2.20
C THR A 38 -1.12 -20.93 -1.41
N PRO A 39 -0.91 -22.03 -0.66
CA PRO A 39 0.36 -22.24 0.05
C PRO A 39 1.59 -22.27 -0.87
N HIS A 40 1.41 -22.53 -2.15
CA HIS A 40 2.51 -22.60 -3.12
C HIS A 40 2.79 -21.29 -3.84
N PHE A 41 1.98 -20.25 -3.59
CA PHE A 41 2.22 -18.95 -4.19
C PHE A 41 3.27 -18.18 -3.37
N HIS A 42 4.32 -17.73 -4.03
CA HIS A 42 5.46 -17.06 -3.37
C HIS A 42 5.76 -15.67 -3.92
N ALA A 43 4.94 -15.16 -4.83
CA ALA A 43 5.17 -13.88 -5.49
C ALA A 43 4.46 -12.69 -4.80
N GLN A 44 4.21 -12.78 -3.48
CA GLN A 44 3.59 -11.71 -2.73
C GLN A 44 4.33 -10.38 -2.88
N PRO A 45 5.67 -10.32 -2.80
CA PRO A 45 6.37 -9.04 -3.01
C PRO A 45 6.10 -8.43 -4.38
N ALA A 46 6.02 -9.24 -5.43
CA ALA A 46 5.73 -8.74 -6.78
C ALA A 46 4.34 -8.11 -6.87
N VAL A 47 3.35 -8.69 -6.19
CA VAL A 47 1.99 -8.13 -6.14
C VAL A 47 1.99 -6.79 -5.40
N ILE A 48 2.65 -6.71 -4.26
CA ILE A 48 2.67 -5.51 -3.42
C ILE A 48 3.56 -4.41 -4.04
N ASN A 49 4.52 -4.76 -4.90
CA ASN A 49 5.31 -3.77 -5.64
C ASN A 49 4.43 -2.79 -6.41
N GLY A 50 3.28 -3.23 -6.93
CA GLY A 50 2.36 -2.33 -7.60
C GLY A 50 1.89 -1.19 -6.70
N PHE A 51 1.61 -1.48 -5.44
CA PHE A 51 1.27 -0.46 -4.44
C PHE A 51 2.48 0.43 -4.12
N SER A 52 3.64 -0.18 -3.85
CA SER A 52 4.86 0.58 -3.52
C SER A 52 5.27 1.51 -4.66
N ASP A 53 5.19 1.04 -5.90
CA ASP A 53 5.50 1.86 -7.07
C ASP A 53 4.54 3.03 -7.19
N LEU A 54 3.26 2.82 -6.94
CA LEU A 54 2.27 3.90 -6.95
C LEU A 54 2.57 4.95 -5.88
N VAL A 55 2.94 4.52 -4.68
CA VAL A 55 3.29 5.45 -3.58
C VAL A 55 4.51 6.29 -3.97
N LEU A 56 5.52 5.67 -4.56
CA LEU A 56 6.72 6.39 -5.03
C LEU A 56 6.39 7.36 -6.15
N ASP A 57 5.53 6.98 -7.09
CA ASP A 57 5.10 7.85 -8.19
C ASP A 57 4.34 9.08 -7.68
N VAL A 58 3.46 8.89 -6.70
CA VAL A 58 2.59 9.96 -6.21
C VAL A 58 3.33 10.87 -5.25
N PHE A 59 4.12 10.33 -4.33
CA PHE A 59 4.72 11.09 -3.24
C PHE A 59 6.20 11.39 -3.45
N GLY A 60 6.83 10.77 -4.44
CA GLY A 60 8.25 10.94 -4.71
C GLY A 60 9.13 10.05 -3.83
N ALA A 61 10.40 9.97 -4.18
CA ALA A 61 11.35 9.07 -3.52
C ALA A 61 11.61 9.43 -2.05
N ASP A 62 11.56 10.73 -1.71
CA ASP A 62 11.83 11.17 -0.34
C ASP A 62 10.66 10.88 0.60
N VAL A 63 9.46 11.31 0.21
CA VAL A 63 8.26 11.14 1.04
C VAL A 63 7.71 9.72 0.93
N GLY A 64 7.75 9.13 -0.25
CA GLY A 64 7.13 7.84 -0.53
C GLY A 64 7.96 6.62 -0.13
N ALA A 65 9.25 6.80 0.19
CA ALA A 65 10.09 5.68 0.62
C ALA A 65 9.54 5.08 1.92
N HIS A 66 9.46 3.76 1.98
CA HIS A 66 8.88 3.06 3.13
C HIS A 66 9.49 1.66 3.29
N ALA A 67 9.51 1.19 4.54
CA ALA A 67 9.79 -0.20 4.85
C ALA A 67 8.49 -1.00 4.71
N ARG A 68 8.59 -2.27 4.35
CA ARG A 68 7.39 -3.09 4.19
C ARG A 68 7.66 -4.57 4.44
N SER A 69 6.57 -5.29 4.72
CA SER A 69 6.51 -6.74 4.62
C SER A 69 5.39 -7.11 3.64
N ALA A 70 5.58 -8.20 2.90
CA ALA A 70 4.58 -8.74 1.99
C ALA A 70 4.44 -10.23 2.27
N VAL A 71 3.25 -10.65 2.66
CA VAL A 71 3.01 -12.02 3.13
C VAL A 71 1.78 -12.62 2.44
N GLY A 72 1.71 -13.95 2.45
CA GLY A 72 0.53 -14.67 2.01
C GLY A 72 -0.42 -14.92 3.17
N MET A 73 -1.70 -14.91 2.88
CA MET A 73 -2.76 -15.22 3.84
C MET A 73 -3.65 -16.33 3.28
N ALA A 74 -4.14 -17.20 4.15
CA ALA A 74 -5.05 -18.25 3.76
C ALA A 74 -6.41 -17.72 3.34
N SER A 75 -6.79 -16.55 3.84
CA SER A 75 -7.99 -15.82 3.45
C SER A 75 -7.88 -14.37 3.92
N LEU A 76 -8.68 -13.51 3.32
CA LEU A 76 -8.81 -12.11 3.73
C LEU A 76 -10.30 -11.78 3.90
N PRO A 77 -10.63 -10.75 4.71
CA PRO A 77 -12.01 -10.33 4.90
C PRO A 77 -12.70 -10.02 3.58
N PHE A 78 -13.98 -10.33 3.49
CA PHE A 78 -14.82 -10.04 2.32
C PHE A 78 -14.29 -10.64 1.02
N ARG A 79 -13.44 -11.67 1.09
CA ARG A 79 -12.82 -12.34 -0.08
C ARG A 79 -12.02 -11.38 -0.94
N ILE A 80 -11.46 -10.34 -0.37
CA ILE A 80 -10.58 -9.44 -1.13
C ILE A 80 -9.26 -10.15 -1.45
N PRO A 81 -8.66 -9.89 -2.61
CA PRO A 81 -7.40 -10.55 -2.99
C PRO A 81 -6.17 -9.96 -2.32
N VAL A 82 -6.22 -8.68 -1.93
CA VAL A 82 -5.09 -7.93 -1.36
C VAL A 82 -5.59 -7.01 -0.27
N GLU A 83 -4.83 -6.95 0.81
CA GLU A 83 -5.08 -6.00 1.89
C GLU A 83 -3.74 -5.35 2.27
N ILE A 84 -3.74 -4.02 2.43
CA ILE A 84 -2.52 -3.28 2.73
C ILE A 84 -2.82 -2.31 3.88
N GLU A 85 -1.98 -2.33 4.91
CA GLU A 85 -2.02 -1.31 5.95
C GLU A 85 -0.69 -0.57 6.00
N CYS A 86 -0.75 0.71 6.30
CA CYS A 86 0.42 1.58 6.29
C CYS A 86 0.38 2.56 7.45
N GLU A 87 1.56 3.04 7.81
CA GLU A 87 1.73 4.17 8.71
C GLU A 87 2.27 5.34 7.92
N VAL A 88 1.71 6.51 8.14
CA VAL A 88 2.15 7.74 7.50
C VAL A 88 2.36 8.81 8.55
N VAL A 89 3.27 9.73 8.26
CA VAL A 89 3.50 10.92 9.08
C VAL A 89 2.91 12.11 8.35
N ILE A 90 2.01 12.80 9.01
CA ILE A 90 1.37 13.97 8.42
C ILE A 90 1.75 15.24 9.17
N ARG A 91 1.74 16.33 8.46
CA ARG A 91 1.95 17.68 9.03
C ARG A 91 0.59 18.24 9.41
N LEU A 92 0.44 18.64 10.66
CA LEU A 92 -0.75 19.31 11.16
C LEU A 92 -0.58 20.84 11.03
#